data_14fb835011092bf1b9bec7272e29a64b
#
_entry.id   14fb835011092bf1b9bec7272e29a64b
#
_cell.length_a   1.000
_cell.length_b   1.000
_cell.length_c   1.000
_cell.angle_alpha   90.00
_cell.angle_beta   90.00
_cell.angle_gamma   90.00
#
_symmetry.space_group_name_H-M   'P 1'
#
loop_
_entity.id
_entity.type
_entity.pdbx_description
1 polymer ?
#
loop_
_entity_poly.entity_id
_entity_poly.type
_entity_poly.pdbx_seq_one_letter_code
_entity_poly.pdbx_strand_id
1 'polypeptide(L)'
;SIAEKKQGDVVNILTHCNAGMLGCIEWGTITSPIYQAIEKGIKVHVWVDETRPRNQGSNLTCYELTKHSVPHTLIVDNAGGHLMQHGKVDMVIVGTDRTTRDGDVANKIGTYLKALAANDNNIPFYVALPSTTLDMSIRNGLTEIPIEERNQDEVRYMIGKGKSGNIEPVLICPETTPASNYGF
;
A
#
# COMPACT_ATOMS: atom_id res chain seq x y z
N SER A 1 12.26 19.66 3.78
CA SER A 1 11.61 18.34 3.83
C SER A 1 10.27 18.42 4.57
N ILE A 2 9.46 17.35 4.52
CA ILE A 2 8.21 17.26 5.30
C ILE A 2 8.52 17.29 6.80
N ALA A 3 9.55 16.59 7.24
CA ALA A 3 9.98 16.57 8.65
C ALA A 3 10.37 17.97 9.17
N GLU A 4 11.02 18.79 8.36
CA GLU A 4 11.34 20.18 8.71
C GLU A 4 10.08 21.03 8.89
N LYS A 5 9.09 20.86 8.00
CA LYS A 5 7.80 21.56 8.13
C LYS A 5 7.04 21.14 9.38
N LYS A 6 7.20 19.91 9.83
CA LYS A 6 6.56 19.36 11.06
C LYS A 6 7.26 19.81 12.36
N GLN A 7 8.44 20.41 12.29
CA GLN A 7 9.16 20.96 13.45
C GLN A 7 9.33 19.99 14.63
N GLY A 8 9.54 18.71 14.34
CA GLY A 8 9.70 17.64 15.34
C GLY A 8 8.43 16.91 15.75
N ASP A 9 7.29 17.28 15.19
CA ASP A 9 6.05 16.50 15.29
C ASP A 9 6.13 15.22 14.45
N VAL A 10 5.17 14.33 14.69
CA VAL A 10 5.09 13.05 13.99
C VAL A 10 4.77 13.26 12.51
N VAL A 11 5.57 12.65 11.63
CA VAL A 11 5.27 12.54 10.19
C VAL A 11 4.36 11.34 9.96
N ASN A 12 3.16 11.57 9.49
CA ASN A 12 2.16 10.55 9.22
C ASN A 12 2.21 10.13 7.76
N ILE A 13 2.54 8.88 7.52
CA ILE A 13 2.70 8.29 6.19
C ILE A 13 1.56 7.31 5.93
N LEU A 14 0.91 7.39 4.77
CA LEU A 14 -0.04 6.37 4.33
C LEU A 14 0.62 5.48 3.27
N THR A 15 0.43 4.17 3.39
CA THR A 15 0.93 3.20 2.41
C THR A 15 -0.12 2.15 2.07
N HIS A 16 0.05 1.55 0.88
CA HIS A 16 -0.86 0.56 0.32
C HIS A 16 -0.07 -0.62 -0.24
N CYS A 17 -0.52 -1.84 0.00
CA CYS A 17 0.14 -3.10 -0.34
C CYS A 17 1.43 -3.33 0.46
N ASN A 18 2.36 -4.09 -0.09
CA ASN A 18 3.68 -4.35 0.49
C ASN A 18 4.77 -4.15 -0.55
N ALA A 19 5.72 -3.31 -0.26
CA ALA A 19 7.00 -3.20 -0.95
C ALA A 19 8.12 -2.99 0.09
N GLY A 20 8.03 -3.75 1.16
CA GLY A 20 9.05 -3.88 2.20
C GLY A 20 10.04 -5.00 1.91
N MET A 21 10.75 -5.45 2.93
CA MET A 21 11.79 -6.48 2.88
C MET A 21 11.27 -7.79 2.29
N LEU A 22 10.06 -8.21 2.64
CA LEU A 22 9.48 -9.46 2.15
C LEU A 22 9.16 -9.44 0.65
N GLY A 23 8.91 -8.26 0.08
CA GLY A 23 8.64 -8.08 -1.35
C GLY A 23 9.86 -7.64 -2.17
N CYS A 24 10.80 -6.89 -1.58
CA CYS A 24 11.83 -6.14 -2.31
C CYS A 24 13.24 -6.25 -1.73
N ILE A 25 13.53 -7.26 -0.93
CA ILE A 25 14.85 -7.53 -0.31
C ILE A 25 15.37 -6.38 0.58
N GLU A 26 16.22 -6.69 1.55
CA GLU A 26 16.82 -5.77 2.52
C GLU A 26 15.81 -4.82 3.19
N TRP A 27 15.87 -3.54 2.90
CA TRP A 27 15.04 -2.51 3.53
C TRP A 27 13.71 -2.28 2.81
N GLY A 28 13.48 -2.97 1.68
CA GLY A 28 12.35 -2.70 0.81
C GLY A 28 12.47 -1.36 0.06
N THR A 29 11.43 -1.00 -0.68
CA THR A 29 11.38 0.30 -1.38
C THR A 29 10.62 1.35 -0.57
N ILE A 30 9.39 1.03 -0.13
CA ILE A 30 8.57 1.95 0.68
C ILE A 30 9.01 2.02 2.14
N THR A 31 9.51 0.92 2.70
CA THR A 31 9.92 0.84 4.10
C THR A 31 11.29 1.43 4.34
N SER A 32 12.18 1.43 3.36
CA SER A 32 13.52 2.02 3.45
C SER A 32 13.52 3.48 3.94
N PRO A 33 12.79 4.42 3.33
CA PRO A 33 12.76 5.79 3.83
C PRO A 33 12.15 5.92 5.23
N ILE A 34 11.25 5.01 5.62
CA ILE A 34 10.66 4.98 6.96
C ILE A 34 11.72 4.61 8.00
N TYR A 35 12.47 3.53 7.76
CA TYR A 35 13.54 3.08 8.67
C TYR A 35 14.64 4.12 8.77
N GLN A 36 15.09 4.67 7.64
CA GLN A 36 16.11 5.72 7.63
C GLN A 36 15.66 7.01 8.35
N ALA A 37 14.38 7.36 8.27
CA ALA A 37 13.84 8.50 9.00
C ALA A 37 13.92 8.28 10.52
N ILE A 38 13.56 7.07 10.98
CA ILE A 38 13.62 6.69 12.40
C ILE A 38 15.07 6.69 12.89
N GLU A 39 16.02 6.15 12.13
CA GLU A 39 17.46 6.18 12.46
C GLU A 39 17.99 7.61 12.60
N LYS A 40 17.43 8.57 11.85
CA LYS A 40 17.74 10.00 11.96
C LYS A 40 16.96 10.71 13.09
N GLY A 41 16.23 9.98 13.92
CA GLY A 41 15.46 10.54 15.03
C GLY A 41 14.16 11.25 14.63
N ILE A 42 13.70 11.07 13.38
CA ILE A 42 12.42 11.60 12.91
C ILE A 42 11.30 10.71 13.41
N LYS A 43 10.34 11.28 14.11
CA LYS A 43 9.14 10.55 14.56
C LYS A 43 8.25 10.26 13.37
N VAL A 44 7.90 9.00 13.17
CA VAL A 44 7.06 8.54 12.07
C VAL A 44 5.89 7.71 12.63
N HIS A 45 4.73 7.83 12.02
CA HIS A 45 3.61 6.94 12.18
C HIS A 45 3.12 6.49 10.80
N VAL A 46 2.78 5.22 10.63
CA VAL A 46 2.38 4.66 9.34
C VAL A 46 0.92 4.18 9.39
N TRP A 47 0.07 4.77 8.55
CA TRP A 47 -1.25 4.25 8.23
C TRP A 47 -1.10 3.18 7.16
N VAL A 48 -1.50 1.96 7.48
CA VAL A 48 -1.34 0.81 6.59
C VAL A 48 -2.71 0.37 6.09
N ASP A 49 -2.98 0.54 4.79
CA ASP A 49 -4.15 -0.05 4.16
C ASP A 49 -4.10 -1.58 4.26
N GLU A 50 -5.20 -2.23 4.61
CA GLU A 50 -5.28 -3.70 4.67
C GLU A 50 -4.96 -4.37 3.34
N THR A 51 -5.28 -3.72 2.24
CA THR A 51 -5.01 -4.12 0.85
C THR A 51 -5.77 -5.37 0.43
N ARG A 52 -7.09 -5.24 0.33
CA ARG A 52 -7.95 -6.28 -0.26
C ARG A 52 -7.57 -6.52 -1.74
N PRO A 53 -7.77 -7.74 -2.29
CA PRO A 53 -8.35 -8.91 -1.62
C PRO A 53 -7.35 -9.76 -0.82
N ARG A 54 -6.04 -9.70 -1.10
CA ARG A 54 -5.02 -10.59 -0.51
C ARG A 54 -4.44 -10.11 0.82
N ASN A 55 -4.81 -8.93 1.28
CA ASN A 55 -4.44 -8.37 2.58
C ASN A 55 -2.91 -8.24 2.79
N GLN A 56 -2.16 -7.85 1.74
CA GLN A 56 -0.69 -7.71 1.85
C GLN A 56 -0.28 -6.62 2.85
N GLY A 57 -1.09 -5.57 3.00
CA GLY A 57 -0.84 -4.55 4.02
C GLY A 57 -0.95 -5.11 5.42
N SER A 58 -2.06 -5.79 5.74
CA SER A 58 -2.26 -6.36 7.07
C SER A 58 -1.32 -7.53 7.37
N ASN A 59 -1.06 -8.39 6.39
CA ASN A 59 -0.29 -9.61 6.61
C ASN A 59 1.23 -9.40 6.53
N LEU A 60 1.70 -8.52 5.65
CA LEU A 60 3.12 -8.33 5.39
C LEU A 60 3.63 -6.99 5.92
N THR A 61 3.05 -5.87 5.51
CA THR A 61 3.53 -4.54 5.91
C THR A 61 3.42 -4.33 7.41
N CYS A 62 2.28 -4.66 8.03
CA CYS A 62 2.13 -4.58 9.49
C CYS A 62 3.11 -5.52 10.22
N TYR A 63 3.35 -6.72 9.70
CA TYR A 63 4.34 -7.64 10.28
C TYR A 63 5.75 -7.03 10.29
N GLU A 64 6.19 -6.49 9.15
CA GLU A 64 7.50 -5.85 9.03
C GLU A 64 7.64 -4.65 9.97
N LEU A 65 6.66 -3.74 9.97
CA LEU A 65 6.67 -2.56 10.82
C LEU A 65 6.66 -2.93 12.31
N THR A 66 5.91 -3.97 12.70
CA THR A 66 5.94 -4.51 14.06
C THR A 66 7.33 -5.01 14.44
N LYS A 67 7.99 -5.77 13.55
CA LYS A 67 9.35 -6.30 13.78
C LYS A 67 10.39 -5.20 13.97
N HIS A 68 10.22 -4.09 13.28
CA HIS A 68 11.11 -2.94 13.38
C HIS A 68 10.65 -1.88 14.41
N SER A 69 9.63 -2.21 15.22
CA SER A 69 9.09 -1.30 16.25
C SER A 69 8.66 0.07 15.69
N VAL A 70 8.19 0.10 14.43
CA VAL A 70 7.67 1.30 13.79
C VAL A 70 6.22 1.53 14.24
N PRO A 71 5.86 2.70 14.79
CA PRO A 71 4.49 3.04 15.10
C PRO A 71 3.60 3.00 13.85
N HIS A 72 2.55 2.18 13.86
CA HIS A 72 1.64 2.03 12.74
C HIS A 72 0.23 1.68 13.18
N THR A 73 -0.73 1.90 12.30
CA THR A 73 -2.14 1.54 12.48
C THR A 73 -2.67 0.93 11.20
N LEU A 74 -3.25 -0.25 11.32
CA LEU A 74 -3.99 -0.91 10.24
C LEU A 74 -5.32 -0.21 10.02
N ILE A 75 -5.65 0.05 8.76
CA ILE A 75 -6.92 0.66 8.34
C ILE A 75 -7.54 -0.12 7.18
N VAL A 76 -8.85 -0.02 7.02
CA VAL A 76 -9.53 -0.51 5.82
C VAL A 76 -9.15 0.35 4.61
N ASP A 77 -9.10 -0.23 3.42
CA ASP A 77 -8.62 0.43 2.20
C ASP A 77 -9.31 1.78 1.93
N ASN A 78 -10.60 1.90 2.25
CA ASN A 78 -11.36 3.12 1.99
C ASN A 78 -11.16 4.22 3.04
N ALA A 79 -10.49 3.96 4.17
CA ALA A 79 -10.28 4.96 5.21
C ALA A 79 -9.19 6.00 4.86
N GLY A 80 -8.30 5.68 3.91
CA GLY A 80 -7.20 6.57 3.54
C GLY A 80 -7.65 7.97 3.12
N GLY A 81 -8.66 8.05 2.26
CA GLY A 81 -9.24 9.33 1.83
C GLY A 81 -9.83 10.15 3.00
N HIS A 82 -10.53 9.49 3.92
CA HIS A 82 -11.05 10.14 5.13
C HIS A 82 -9.91 10.73 5.98
N LEU A 83 -8.83 9.99 6.18
CA LEU A 83 -7.69 10.48 6.95
C LEU A 83 -7.01 11.68 6.29
N MET A 84 -6.90 11.66 4.95
CA MET A 84 -6.36 12.78 4.17
C MET A 84 -7.20 14.05 4.33
N GLN A 85 -8.53 13.96 4.21
CA GLN A 85 -9.46 15.07 4.40
C GLN A 85 -9.39 15.69 5.81
N HIS A 86 -9.00 14.90 6.81
CA HIS A 86 -8.89 15.35 8.20
C HIS A 86 -7.46 15.73 8.61
N GLY A 87 -6.56 15.93 7.64
CA GLY A 87 -5.18 16.38 7.90
C GLY A 87 -4.33 15.38 8.70
N LYS A 88 -4.67 14.09 8.64
CA LYS A 88 -3.98 13.02 9.38
C LYS A 88 -2.93 12.30 8.56
N VAL A 89 -2.69 12.73 7.34
CA VAL A 89 -1.68 12.17 6.42
C VAL A 89 -0.82 13.30 5.89
N ASP A 90 0.50 13.19 6.04
CA ASP A 90 1.46 14.18 5.56
C ASP A 90 2.04 13.80 4.20
N MET A 91 2.06 12.50 3.89
CA MET A 91 2.47 11.97 2.58
C MET A 91 1.93 10.56 2.35
N VAL A 92 1.80 10.21 1.09
CA VAL A 92 1.54 8.83 0.66
C VAL A 92 2.79 8.28 -0.01
N ILE A 93 3.17 7.04 0.31
CA ILE A 93 4.25 6.34 -0.37
C ILE A 93 3.81 4.91 -0.69
N VAL A 94 3.90 4.53 -1.95
CA VAL A 94 3.54 3.19 -2.45
C VAL A 94 4.67 2.59 -3.28
N GLY A 95 4.62 1.29 -3.50
CA GLY A 95 5.46 0.61 -4.47
C GLY A 95 4.89 0.69 -5.88
N THR A 96 5.42 -0.13 -6.78
CA THR A 96 4.88 -0.33 -8.12
C THR A 96 5.14 -1.74 -8.59
N ASP A 97 4.19 -2.32 -9.30
CA ASP A 97 4.37 -3.59 -10.01
C ASP A 97 4.98 -3.35 -11.40
N ARG A 98 4.65 -2.23 -12.03
CA ARG A 98 5.27 -1.79 -13.28
C ARG A 98 5.14 -0.27 -13.44
N THR A 99 6.20 0.36 -13.94
CA THR A 99 6.22 1.78 -14.29
C THR A 99 6.62 1.93 -15.75
N THR A 100 5.87 2.70 -16.52
CA THR A 100 6.18 2.95 -17.93
C THR A 100 7.31 3.95 -18.09
N ARG A 101 7.84 4.03 -19.31
CA ARG A 101 8.84 5.04 -19.68
C ARG A 101 8.38 6.47 -19.40
N ASP A 102 7.10 6.76 -19.61
CA ASP A 102 6.54 8.10 -19.51
C ASP A 102 6.01 8.41 -18.09
N GLY A 103 6.15 7.44 -17.16
CA GLY A 103 5.86 7.63 -15.72
C GLY A 103 4.49 7.15 -15.26
N ASP A 104 3.72 6.45 -16.11
CA ASP A 104 2.51 5.78 -15.65
C ASP A 104 2.85 4.61 -14.74
N VAL A 105 2.09 4.44 -13.68
CA VAL A 105 2.33 3.45 -12.63
C VAL A 105 1.17 2.47 -12.52
N ALA A 106 1.45 1.19 -12.67
CA ALA A 106 0.57 0.11 -12.26
C ALA A 106 1.03 -0.42 -10.91
N ASN A 107 0.14 -0.41 -9.94
CA ASN A 107 0.35 -0.95 -8.61
C ASN A 107 -0.96 -1.54 -8.10
N LYS A 108 -0.91 -2.24 -6.98
CA LYS A 108 -2.05 -2.93 -6.36
C LYS A 108 -3.33 -2.10 -6.45
N ILE A 109 -4.44 -2.77 -6.83
CA ILE A 109 -5.78 -2.15 -6.93
C ILE A 109 -6.09 -1.31 -5.68
N GLY A 110 -6.60 -0.12 -5.88
CA GLY A 110 -6.80 0.90 -4.83
C GLY A 110 -5.77 2.03 -4.87
N THR A 111 -4.62 1.87 -5.53
CA THR A 111 -3.58 2.90 -5.64
C THR A 111 -4.08 4.15 -6.36
N TYR A 112 -4.82 3.99 -7.45
CA TYR A 112 -5.41 5.11 -8.18
C TYR A 112 -6.34 5.98 -7.30
N LEU A 113 -7.20 5.34 -6.50
CA LEU A 113 -8.08 6.06 -5.58
C LEU A 113 -7.29 6.82 -4.50
N LYS A 114 -6.17 6.26 -4.02
CA LYS A 114 -5.28 6.95 -3.07
C LYS A 114 -4.59 8.15 -3.72
N ALA A 115 -4.15 8.00 -4.98
CA ALA A 115 -3.52 9.10 -5.72
C ALA A 115 -4.51 10.25 -5.96
N LEU A 116 -5.75 9.95 -6.33
CA LEU A 116 -6.81 10.95 -6.47
C LEU A 116 -7.10 11.68 -5.14
N ALA A 117 -7.27 10.92 -4.06
CA ALA A 117 -7.52 11.51 -2.75
C ALA A 117 -6.33 12.37 -2.26
N ALA A 118 -5.10 11.93 -2.49
CA ALA A 118 -3.90 12.70 -2.16
C ALA A 118 -3.83 14.02 -2.96
N ASN A 119 -4.11 13.95 -4.26
CA ASN A 119 -4.14 15.13 -5.13
C ASN A 119 -5.22 16.13 -4.69
N ASP A 120 -6.44 15.66 -4.41
CA ASP A 120 -7.57 16.48 -3.93
C ASP A 120 -7.26 17.20 -2.61
N ASN A 121 -6.45 16.59 -1.75
CA ASN A 121 -6.06 17.14 -0.45
C ASN A 121 -4.65 17.79 -0.44
N ASN A 122 -4.02 17.99 -1.59
CA ASN A 122 -2.67 18.56 -1.73
C ASN A 122 -1.60 17.82 -0.92
N ILE A 123 -1.73 16.49 -0.80
CA ILE A 123 -0.79 15.63 -0.10
C ILE A 123 0.22 15.06 -1.10
N PRO A 124 1.53 15.14 -0.84
CA PRO A 124 2.55 14.53 -1.70
C PRO A 124 2.34 13.01 -1.83
N PHE A 125 2.35 12.52 -3.06
CA PHE A 125 2.24 11.11 -3.40
C PHE A 125 3.53 10.64 -4.07
N TYR A 126 4.18 9.64 -3.48
CA TYR A 126 5.45 9.10 -3.97
C TYR A 126 5.30 7.63 -4.35
N VAL A 127 5.98 7.27 -5.42
CA VAL A 127 6.13 5.87 -5.84
C VAL A 127 7.61 5.49 -5.71
N ALA A 128 7.88 4.52 -4.83
CA ALA A 128 9.22 4.02 -4.58
C ALA A 128 9.42 2.71 -5.34
N LEU A 129 10.34 2.69 -6.30
CA LEU A 129 10.54 1.56 -7.19
C LEU A 129 12.02 1.19 -7.37
N PRO A 130 12.34 -0.09 -7.55
CA PRO A 130 13.62 -0.52 -8.07
C PRO A 130 13.65 -0.35 -9.59
N SER A 131 14.81 -0.14 -10.18
CA SER A 131 14.96 0.04 -11.64
C SER A 131 14.41 -1.13 -12.46
N THR A 132 14.31 -2.31 -11.85
CA THR A 132 13.77 -3.53 -12.49
C THR A 132 12.28 -3.49 -12.79
N THR A 133 11.53 -2.60 -12.15
CA THR A 133 10.09 -2.42 -12.42
C THR A 133 9.82 -1.35 -13.48
N LEU A 134 10.85 -0.61 -13.90
CA LEU A 134 10.75 0.39 -14.97
C LEU A 134 10.82 -0.30 -16.33
N ASP A 135 9.73 -0.21 -17.10
CA ASP A 135 9.62 -0.77 -18.43
C ASP A 135 9.74 0.33 -19.49
N MET A 136 10.93 0.42 -20.07
CA MET A 136 11.26 1.44 -21.08
C MET A 136 10.61 1.19 -22.45
N SER A 137 10.00 0.02 -22.67
CA SER A 137 9.32 -0.34 -23.92
C SER A 137 7.86 0.13 -23.96
N ILE A 138 7.25 0.37 -22.81
CA ILE A 138 5.84 0.76 -22.64
C ILE A 138 5.76 2.27 -22.37
N ARG A 139 4.83 2.93 -23.05
CA ARG A 139 4.57 4.37 -22.88
C ARG A 139 3.24 4.68 -22.21
N ASN A 140 2.19 3.97 -22.58
CA ASN A 140 0.84 4.19 -22.08
C ASN A 140 0.43 3.05 -21.14
N GLY A 141 0.39 3.34 -19.85
CA GLY A 141 0.07 2.35 -18.83
C GLY A 141 -1.35 1.81 -18.92
N LEU A 142 -2.31 2.61 -19.37
CA LEU A 142 -3.71 2.19 -19.46
C LEU A 142 -3.97 1.17 -20.57
N THR A 143 -3.21 1.24 -21.66
CA THR A 143 -3.45 0.41 -22.86
C THR A 143 -2.42 -0.68 -23.07
N GLU A 144 -1.22 -0.53 -22.50
CA GLU A 144 -0.10 -1.40 -22.80
C GLU A 144 0.29 -2.30 -21.60
N ILE A 145 -0.06 -1.92 -20.36
CA ILE A 145 0.16 -2.79 -19.20
C ILE A 145 -1.00 -3.79 -19.12
N PRO A 146 -0.73 -5.11 -19.24
CA PRO A 146 -1.78 -6.11 -19.10
C PRO A 146 -2.26 -6.18 -17.64
N ILE A 147 -3.55 -5.98 -17.44
CA ILE A 147 -4.18 -6.12 -16.12
C ILE A 147 -4.70 -7.55 -15.98
N GLU A 148 -4.14 -8.28 -15.03
CA GLU A 148 -4.55 -9.65 -14.72
C GLU A 148 -5.89 -9.64 -13.97
N GLU A 149 -6.88 -10.35 -14.51
CA GLU A 149 -8.08 -10.72 -13.76
C GLU A 149 -7.81 -12.04 -13.03
N ARG A 150 -7.90 -12.02 -11.72
CA ARG A 150 -7.52 -13.13 -10.84
C ARG A 150 -8.76 -13.91 -10.38
N ASN A 151 -8.53 -15.02 -9.65
CA ASN A 151 -9.63 -15.84 -9.12
C ASN A 151 -10.54 -15.00 -8.22
N GLN A 152 -11.84 -15.02 -8.53
CA GLN A 152 -12.89 -14.31 -7.77
C GLN A 152 -12.96 -14.74 -6.30
N ASP A 153 -12.53 -15.95 -5.95
CA ASP A 153 -12.54 -16.44 -4.59
C ASP A 153 -11.62 -15.66 -3.66
N GLU A 154 -10.57 -15.02 -4.18
CA GLU A 154 -9.77 -14.09 -3.38
C GLU A 154 -10.61 -12.91 -2.86
N VAL A 155 -11.66 -12.50 -3.62
CA VAL A 155 -12.60 -11.44 -3.21
C VAL A 155 -13.69 -11.98 -2.31
N ARG A 156 -14.19 -13.19 -2.60
CA ARG A 156 -15.31 -13.81 -1.88
C ARG A 156 -14.93 -14.35 -0.51
N TYR A 157 -13.66 -14.68 -0.31
CA TYR A 157 -13.15 -15.21 0.95
C TYR A 157 -12.16 -14.25 1.60
N MET A 158 -12.13 -14.29 2.91
CA MET A 158 -11.10 -13.66 3.74
C MET A 158 -10.31 -14.75 4.46
N ILE A 159 -8.99 -14.73 4.36
CA ILE A 159 -8.13 -15.65 5.12
C ILE A 159 -7.85 -15.04 6.47
N GLY A 160 -8.16 -15.76 7.53
CA GLY A 160 -7.96 -15.30 8.90
C GLY A 160 -7.80 -16.43 9.90
N LYS A 161 -7.49 -16.08 11.13
CA LYS A 161 -7.40 -17.03 12.25
C LYS A 161 -8.79 -17.28 12.81
N GLY A 162 -9.31 -18.49 12.59
CA GLY A 162 -10.60 -18.91 13.11
C GLY A 162 -10.61 -19.12 14.63
N LYS A 163 -11.78 -19.39 15.19
CA LYS A 163 -11.97 -19.66 16.63
C LYS A 163 -11.17 -20.87 17.12
N SER A 164 -10.94 -21.85 16.22
CA SER A 164 -10.07 -23.03 16.49
C SER A 164 -8.60 -22.70 16.66
N GLY A 165 -8.17 -21.48 16.29
CA GLY A 165 -6.77 -21.06 16.23
C GLY A 165 -6.09 -21.37 14.89
N ASN A 166 -6.75 -22.07 13.97
CA ASN A 166 -6.23 -22.37 12.64
C ASN A 166 -6.42 -21.18 11.68
N ILE A 167 -5.53 -21.06 10.71
CA ILE A 167 -5.71 -20.14 9.57
C ILE A 167 -6.64 -20.81 8.57
N GLU A 168 -7.74 -20.18 8.25
CA GLU A 168 -8.77 -20.72 7.37
C GLU A 168 -9.41 -19.65 6.49
N PRO A 169 -9.87 -19.98 5.27
CA PRO A 169 -10.66 -19.08 4.45
C PRO A 169 -12.09 -19.02 4.99
N VAL A 170 -12.62 -17.81 5.14
CA VAL A 170 -14.00 -17.55 5.56
C VAL A 170 -14.74 -16.85 4.43
N LEU A 171 -15.86 -17.41 4.01
CA LEU A 171 -16.74 -16.78 3.02
C LEU A 171 -17.39 -15.52 3.62
N ILE A 172 -17.27 -14.39 2.91
CA ILE A 172 -17.74 -13.08 3.39
C ILE A 172 -18.94 -12.51 2.61
N CYS A 173 -19.47 -13.28 1.66
CA CYS A 173 -20.65 -12.93 0.86
C CYS A 173 -21.51 -14.18 0.63
N PRO A 174 -22.74 -14.08 0.11
CA PRO A 174 -23.51 -15.26 -0.29
C PRO A 174 -22.75 -16.12 -1.31
N GLU A 175 -22.87 -17.46 -1.21
CA GLU A 175 -22.10 -18.42 -2.03
C GLU A 175 -22.26 -18.20 -3.54
N THR A 176 -23.42 -17.73 -3.98
CA THR A 176 -23.74 -17.52 -5.39
C THR A 176 -23.37 -16.13 -5.90
N THR A 177 -22.78 -15.26 -5.06
CA THR A 177 -22.40 -13.90 -5.47
C THR A 177 -21.24 -13.94 -6.46
N PRO A 178 -21.42 -13.44 -7.69
CA PRO A 178 -20.29 -13.28 -8.62
C PRO A 178 -19.35 -12.19 -8.14
N ALA A 179 -18.05 -12.33 -8.43
CA ALA A 179 -17.06 -11.33 -8.07
C ALA A 179 -16.05 -11.13 -9.21
N SER A 180 -15.52 -9.91 -9.33
CA SER A 180 -14.42 -9.59 -10.22
C SER A 180 -13.20 -9.22 -9.38
N ASN A 181 -12.02 -9.61 -9.83
CA ASN A 181 -10.77 -9.45 -9.09
C ASN A 181 -9.68 -8.90 -10.00
N TYR A 182 -9.53 -7.61 -10.02
CA TYR A 182 -8.48 -6.92 -10.77
C TYR A 182 -7.24 -6.72 -9.90
N GLY A 183 -6.05 -7.03 -10.44
CA GLY A 183 -4.79 -6.97 -9.71
C GLY A 183 -4.29 -5.53 -9.48
N PHE A 184 -4.53 -4.67 -10.49
CA PHE A 184 -3.99 -3.31 -10.54
C PHE A 184 -5.05 -2.28 -10.90
#